data_c8e2760704eb1b88e6e3cb0f4f2d5ba8
#
_entry.id   c8e2760704eb1b88e6e3cb0f4f2d5ba8
#
_cell.length_a   1.000
_cell.length_b   1.000
_cell.length_c   1.000
_cell.angle_alpha   90.00
_cell.angle_beta   90.00
_cell.angle_gamma   90.00
#
_symmetry.space_group_name_H-M   'P 1'
#
loop_
_entity.id
_entity.type
_entity.pdbx_description
1 polymer ?
#
loop_
_entity_poly.entity_id
_entity_poly.type
_entity_poly.pdbx_seq_one_letter_code
_entity_poly.pdbx_strand_id
1 'polypeptide(L)'
;VDPSLHKSRLRGLSAALFGFGRAGRAAADFLLDAGALVTVCDEREIDPAAAAPFSARGARFVTGPFPTDVGADLVVRSPGLRPDCPAILAAVAAGGRLTSETELFLANTRALTVGVTGSDGKTTTATLTAALFRAAGRRTFLGGNVGTPLLPVAESMTPDDVAVLELSSFQLMTVRRSPHVAVLTNLTPNHLDWHRDMAEYAAAKQNVFRHGAGRLVLPADDPAVTDMAREYTGERVYFSDDTAAFFPAHHHRVFARGGALVYRAPAGETRYPGLAAFPLVGAHNRRDLMAALAAAAPCITPQRFEKTVPTLAPVPHRMTAVGRAAGVTFVDSSIDTTPSRTAATVAAFGGARLHILLGGRGKNVSFSPLAAAFAGRDVKAYLYGEAADEIEKALQNGVFYTRYATFETAFFAAARAARPGETVLLSPACTSFDAFCDYEERGARFCTLVQAFRAEREEC
;
A
#
# COMPACT_ATOMS: atom_id res chain seq x y z
N VAL A 1 14.10 -22.38 -9.15
CA VAL A 1 12.74 -21.82 -9.36
C VAL A 1 11.77 -22.99 -9.28
N ASP A 2 10.86 -23.01 -8.31
CA ASP A 2 9.85 -24.05 -8.20
C ASP A 2 8.81 -23.89 -9.33
N PRO A 3 8.77 -24.81 -10.31
CA PRO A 3 7.90 -24.69 -11.47
C PRO A 3 6.46 -25.15 -11.18
N SER A 4 6.16 -25.66 -9.97
CA SER A 4 4.87 -26.29 -9.68
C SER A 4 3.69 -25.31 -9.66
N LEU A 5 3.94 -24.01 -9.45
CA LEU A 5 2.91 -22.95 -9.50
C LEU A 5 2.76 -22.30 -10.89
N HIS A 6 3.48 -22.77 -11.90
CA HIS A 6 3.31 -22.29 -13.26
C HIS A 6 1.97 -22.81 -13.83
N LYS A 7 1.21 -21.93 -14.49
CA LYS A 7 -0.16 -22.19 -15.00
C LYS A 7 -0.30 -23.53 -15.73
N SER A 8 0.69 -23.87 -16.57
CA SER A 8 0.68 -25.12 -17.34
C SER A 8 0.68 -26.41 -16.50
N ARG A 9 0.95 -26.31 -15.20
CA ARG A 9 1.01 -27.45 -14.27
C ARG A 9 -0.18 -27.50 -13.30
N LEU A 10 -1.10 -26.54 -13.39
CA LEU A 10 -2.23 -26.44 -12.46
C LEU A 10 -3.47 -27.18 -12.92
N ARG A 11 -3.50 -27.62 -14.16
CA ARG A 11 -4.68 -28.32 -14.73
C ARG A 11 -4.99 -29.61 -13.97
N GLY A 12 -6.24 -29.70 -13.53
CA GLY A 12 -6.74 -30.87 -12.79
C GLY A 12 -6.35 -30.90 -11.31
N LEU A 13 -5.48 -29.98 -10.83
CA LEU A 13 -5.20 -29.86 -9.41
C LEU A 13 -6.40 -29.29 -8.67
N SER A 14 -6.63 -29.78 -7.46
CA SER A 14 -7.60 -29.21 -6.53
C SER A 14 -7.01 -28.00 -5.82
N ALA A 15 -7.78 -26.90 -5.74
CA ALA A 15 -7.36 -25.65 -5.08
C ALA A 15 -8.44 -25.19 -4.09
N ALA A 16 -8.06 -25.05 -2.82
CA ALA A 16 -8.87 -24.44 -1.78
C ALA A 16 -8.44 -22.99 -1.56
N LEU A 17 -9.34 -22.05 -1.79
CA LEU A 17 -9.11 -20.63 -1.58
C LEU A 17 -9.78 -20.18 -0.29
N PHE A 18 -9.03 -19.68 0.64
CA PHE A 18 -9.52 -19.12 1.89
C PHE A 18 -9.59 -17.60 1.79
N GLY A 19 -10.83 -17.07 1.65
CA GLY A 19 -11.18 -15.67 1.45
C GLY A 19 -11.42 -15.28 -0.02
N PHE A 20 -12.55 -14.61 -0.28
CA PHE A 20 -13.03 -14.20 -1.62
C PHE A 20 -13.00 -12.68 -1.83
N GLY A 21 -12.03 -12.00 -1.23
CA GLY A 21 -11.72 -10.60 -1.51
C GLY A 21 -11.06 -10.39 -2.88
N ARG A 22 -10.53 -9.19 -3.16
CA ARG A 22 -9.89 -8.86 -4.45
C ARG A 22 -8.81 -9.88 -4.87
N ALA A 23 -7.89 -10.21 -3.97
CA ALA A 23 -6.84 -11.19 -4.24
C ALA A 23 -7.40 -12.62 -4.45
N GLY A 24 -8.40 -13.02 -3.63
CA GLY A 24 -9.05 -14.32 -3.78
C GLY A 24 -9.77 -14.48 -5.12
N ARG A 25 -10.48 -13.44 -5.56
CA ARG A 25 -11.14 -13.44 -6.89
C ARG A 25 -10.14 -13.54 -8.03
N ALA A 26 -9.04 -12.78 -7.98
CA ALA A 26 -7.98 -12.85 -8.97
C ALA A 26 -7.32 -14.23 -9.02
N ALA A 27 -7.09 -14.86 -7.86
CA ALA A 27 -6.54 -16.20 -7.78
C ALA A 27 -7.54 -17.25 -8.30
N ALA A 28 -8.84 -17.15 -7.94
CA ALA A 28 -9.88 -18.04 -8.44
C ALA A 28 -10.00 -17.99 -9.96
N ASP A 29 -10.03 -16.78 -10.52
CA ASP A 29 -10.08 -16.53 -11.95
C ASP A 29 -8.91 -17.21 -12.68
N PHE A 30 -7.70 -16.94 -12.24
CA PHE A 30 -6.47 -17.52 -12.80
C PHE A 30 -6.43 -19.05 -12.71
N LEU A 31 -6.85 -19.62 -11.57
CA LEU A 31 -6.84 -21.07 -11.36
C LEU A 31 -7.90 -21.78 -12.21
N LEU A 32 -9.08 -21.19 -12.37
CA LEU A 32 -10.11 -21.71 -13.26
C LEU A 32 -9.65 -21.66 -14.72
N ASP A 33 -8.98 -20.59 -15.15
CA ASP A 33 -8.36 -20.48 -16.49
C ASP A 33 -7.25 -21.52 -16.70
N ALA A 34 -6.55 -21.88 -15.64
CA ALA A 34 -5.56 -22.95 -15.66
C ALA A 34 -6.18 -24.36 -15.72
N GLY A 35 -7.50 -24.48 -15.56
CA GLY A 35 -8.21 -25.75 -15.49
C GLY A 35 -8.09 -26.48 -14.16
N ALA A 36 -7.84 -25.76 -13.06
CA ALA A 36 -7.85 -26.30 -11.70
C ALA A 36 -9.29 -26.47 -11.19
N LEU A 37 -9.48 -27.38 -10.23
CA LEU A 37 -10.75 -27.60 -9.53
C LEU A 37 -10.79 -26.67 -8.30
N VAL A 38 -11.55 -25.58 -8.38
CA VAL A 38 -11.53 -24.50 -7.40
C VAL A 38 -12.66 -24.64 -6.39
N THR A 39 -12.32 -24.64 -5.10
CA THR A 39 -13.25 -24.47 -3.99
C THR A 39 -12.91 -23.18 -3.25
N VAL A 40 -13.86 -22.26 -3.17
CA VAL A 40 -13.74 -20.98 -2.45
C VAL A 40 -14.41 -21.11 -1.08
N CYS A 41 -13.70 -20.80 -0.02
CA CYS A 41 -14.20 -20.77 1.35
C CYS A 41 -14.13 -19.32 1.87
N ASP A 42 -15.23 -18.77 2.39
CA ASP A 42 -15.26 -17.46 3.06
C ASP A 42 -16.20 -17.52 4.27
N GLU A 43 -15.79 -16.90 5.38
CA GLU A 43 -16.61 -16.84 6.60
C GLU A 43 -17.86 -15.98 6.42
N ARG A 44 -17.80 -15.03 5.52
CA ARG A 44 -18.92 -14.13 5.20
C ARG A 44 -19.75 -14.70 4.06
N GLU A 45 -21.03 -14.39 4.05
CA GLU A 45 -21.87 -14.65 2.88
C GLU A 45 -21.26 -13.98 1.63
N ILE A 46 -21.19 -14.75 0.57
CA ILE A 46 -20.71 -14.29 -0.73
C ILE A 46 -21.93 -13.89 -1.54
N ASP A 47 -21.93 -12.66 -2.04
CA ASP A 47 -22.97 -12.18 -2.97
C ASP A 47 -23.10 -13.16 -4.15
N PRO A 48 -24.30 -13.75 -4.38
CA PRO A 48 -24.54 -14.65 -5.49
C PRO A 48 -24.18 -14.06 -6.86
N ALA A 49 -24.38 -12.75 -7.06
CA ALA A 49 -24.02 -12.09 -8.30
C ALA A 49 -22.49 -12.06 -8.49
N ALA A 50 -21.73 -11.89 -7.42
CA ALA A 50 -20.27 -11.93 -7.46
C ALA A 50 -19.73 -13.36 -7.63
N ALA A 51 -20.43 -14.38 -7.15
CA ALA A 51 -20.06 -15.79 -7.28
C ALA A 51 -20.41 -16.39 -8.66
N ALA A 52 -21.49 -15.93 -9.27
CA ALA A 52 -22.07 -16.51 -10.48
C ALA A 52 -21.07 -16.71 -11.64
N PRO A 53 -20.19 -15.75 -11.99
CA PRO A 53 -19.22 -15.93 -13.07
C PRO A 53 -18.22 -17.07 -12.81
N PHE A 54 -17.89 -17.31 -11.57
CA PHE A 54 -16.95 -18.37 -11.15
C PHE A 54 -17.66 -19.72 -11.06
N SER A 55 -18.89 -19.75 -10.52
CA SER A 55 -19.72 -20.96 -10.46
C SER A 55 -20.03 -21.50 -11.86
N ALA A 56 -20.30 -20.62 -12.84
CA ALA A 56 -20.52 -21.01 -14.24
C ALA A 56 -19.29 -21.69 -14.86
N ARG A 57 -18.09 -21.47 -14.30
CA ARG A 57 -16.81 -22.10 -14.69
C ARG A 57 -16.44 -23.29 -13.82
N GLY A 58 -17.33 -23.72 -12.92
CA GLY A 58 -17.14 -24.91 -12.07
C GLY A 58 -16.56 -24.66 -10.69
N ALA A 59 -16.42 -23.40 -10.24
CA ALA A 59 -16.02 -23.12 -8.86
C ALA A 59 -17.12 -23.54 -7.88
N ARG A 60 -16.72 -24.15 -6.76
CA ARG A 60 -17.58 -24.44 -5.62
C ARG A 60 -17.39 -23.36 -4.56
N PHE A 61 -18.46 -23.02 -3.85
CA PHE A 61 -18.45 -22.05 -2.77
C PHE A 61 -18.92 -22.68 -1.46
N VAL A 62 -18.17 -22.41 -0.39
CA VAL A 62 -18.48 -22.79 0.98
C VAL A 62 -18.46 -21.53 1.82
N THR A 63 -19.61 -21.16 2.40
CA THR A 63 -19.77 -20.00 3.26
C THR A 63 -19.99 -20.41 4.71
N GLY A 64 -19.56 -19.56 5.64
CA GLY A 64 -19.59 -19.85 7.08
C GLY A 64 -18.22 -20.23 7.63
N PRO A 65 -18.15 -20.86 8.81
CA PRO A 65 -16.88 -21.24 9.43
C PRO A 65 -15.99 -22.01 8.45
N PHE A 66 -14.72 -21.68 8.40
CA PHE A 66 -13.79 -22.35 7.49
C PHE A 66 -13.73 -23.86 7.77
N PRO A 67 -13.98 -24.71 6.76
CA PRO A 67 -13.92 -26.16 6.93
C PRO A 67 -12.48 -26.63 7.18
N THR A 68 -12.30 -27.60 8.09
CA THR A 68 -11.00 -28.18 8.43
C THR A 68 -10.72 -29.49 7.70
N ASP A 69 -11.65 -29.97 6.89
CA ASP A 69 -11.60 -31.24 6.13
C ASP A 69 -11.43 -31.03 4.62
N VAL A 70 -11.13 -29.81 4.18
CA VAL A 70 -10.87 -29.52 2.77
C VAL A 70 -9.47 -30.01 2.39
N GLY A 71 -9.42 -31.18 1.75
CA GLY A 71 -8.21 -31.65 1.07
C GLY A 71 -8.04 -30.92 -0.27
N ALA A 72 -6.86 -30.40 -0.53
CA ALA A 72 -6.53 -29.74 -1.79
C ALA A 72 -5.02 -29.83 -2.07
N ASP A 73 -4.66 -29.90 -3.36
CA ASP A 73 -3.26 -29.84 -3.80
C ASP A 73 -2.65 -28.45 -3.56
N LEU A 74 -3.49 -27.40 -3.70
CA LEU A 74 -3.13 -26.00 -3.47
C LEU A 74 -4.04 -25.38 -2.40
N VAL A 75 -3.42 -24.71 -1.45
CA VAL A 75 -4.09 -23.92 -0.40
C VAL A 75 -3.78 -22.46 -0.63
N VAL A 76 -4.72 -21.69 -1.16
CA VAL A 76 -4.54 -20.27 -1.50
C VAL A 76 -5.08 -19.41 -0.36
N ARG A 77 -4.20 -18.67 0.29
CA ARG A 77 -4.53 -17.84 1.44
C ARG A 77 -4.77 -16.38 1.03
N SER A 78 -5.90 -15.82 1.47
CA SER A 78 -6.09 -14.36 1.44
C SER A 78 -5.16 -13.67 2.43
N PRO A 79 -4.55 -12.50 2.09
CA PRO A 79 -3.62 -11.80 2.98
C PRO A 79 -4.18 -11.46 4.37
N GLY A 80 -5.50 -11.21 4.47
CA GLY A 80 -6.17 -10.90 5.74
C GLY A 80 -6.28 -12.07 6.72
N LEU A 81 -6.10 -13.30 6.25
CA LEU A 81 -6.13 -14.49 7.10
C LEU A 81 -4.73 -14.83 7.59
N ARG A 82 -4.59 -15.20 8.87
CA ARG A 82 -3.32 -15.69 9.39
C ARG A 82 -3.01 -17.09 8.81
N PRO A 83 -1.72 -17.39 8.53
CA PRO A 83 -1.35 -18.72 8.02
C PRO A 83 -1.50 -19.83 9.05
N ASP A 84 -1.61 -19.49 10.35
CA ASP A 84 -1.89 -20.40 11.45
C ASP A 84 -3.39 -20.56 11.76
N CYS A 85 -4.26 -20.11 10.86
CA CYS A 85 -5.69 -20.43 10.90
C CYS A 85 -5.89 -21.95 10.88
N PRO A 86 -6.72 -22.54 11.79
CA PRO A 86 -6.89 -23.98 11.89
C PRO A 86 -7.24 -24.68 10.58
N ALA A 87 -8.08 -24.08 9.76
CA ALA A 87 -8.48 -24.64 8.46
C ALA A 87 -7.30 -24.68 7.46
N ILE A 88 -6.46 -23.62 7.43
CA ILE A 88 -5.27 -23.58 6.58
C ILE A 88 -4.24 -24.62 7.06
N LEU A 89 -4.02 -24.73 8.37
CA LEU A 89 -3.11 -25.73 8.94
C LEU A 89 -3.57 -27.16 8.64
N ALA A 90 -4.87 -27.42 8.76
CA ALA A 90 -5.44 -28.73 8.46
C ALA A 90 -5.26 -29.09 6.98
N ALA A 91 -5.56 -28.16 6.06
CA ALA A 91 -5.39 -28.38 4.62
C ALA A 91 -3.91 -28.59 4.24
N VAL A 92 -2.98 -27.87 4.87
CA VAL A 92 -1.53 -28.07 4.67
C VAL A 92 -1.07 -29.41 5.24
N ALA A 93 -1.56 -29.81 6.44
CA ALA A 93 -1.26 -31.10 7.05
C ALA A 93 -1.77 -32.27 6.21
N ALA A 94 -2.87 -32.09 5.46
CA ALA A 94 -3.39 -33.05 4.51
C ALA A 94 -2.55 -33.14 3.20
N GLY A 95 -1.45 -32.40 3.08
CA GLY A 95 -0.54 -32.41 1.93
C GLY A 95 -0.70 -31.22 0.98
N GLY A 96 -1.61 -30.29 1.26
CA GLY A 96 -1.84 -29.11 0.44
C GLY A 96 -0.67 -28.14 0.50
N ARG A 97 -0.27 -27.61 -0.66
CA ARG A 97 0.76 -26.57 -0.76
C ARG A 97 0.16 -25.19 -0.50
N LEU A 98 0.65 -24.53 0.55
CA LEU A 98 0.26 -23.16 0.85
C LEU A 98 0.88 -22.19 -0.16
N THR A 99 0.04 -21.32 -0.72
CA THR A 99 0.43 -20.27 -1.66
C THR A 99 -0.46 -19.03 -1.50
N SER A 100 -0.27 -18.03 -2.35
CA SER A 100 -1.05 -16.79 -2.38
C SER A 100 -1.16 -16.26 -3.81
N GLU A 101 -2.09 -15.31 -4.04
CA GLU A 101 -2.21 -14.57 -5.31
C GLU A 101 -0.87 -13.96 -5.73
N THR A 102 -0.17 -13.33 -4.79
CA THR A 102 1.14 -12.70 -5.03
C THR A 102 2.20 -13.73 -5.48
N GLU A 103 2.22 -14.91 -4.85
CA GLU A 103 3.18 -15.96 -5.24
C GLU A 103 2.82 -16.57 -6.60
N LEU A 104 1.53 -16.78 -6.89
CA LEU A 104 1.05 -17.19 -8.21
C LEU A 104 1.45 -16.16 -9.28
N PHE A 105 1.29 -14.85 -9.01
CA PHE A 105 1.76 -13.80 -9.91
C PHE A 105 3.26 -13.90 -10.18
N LEU A 106 4.09 -13.94 -9.13
CA LEU A 106 5.54 -14.03 -9.26
C LEU A 106 6.01 -15.31 -9.98
N ALA A 107 5.21 -16.37 -9.94
CA ALA A 107 5.51 -17.63 -10.65
C ALA A 107 5.15 -17.58 -12.13
N ASN A 108 4.25 -16.70 -12.57
CA ASN A 108 3.67 -16.72 -13.90
C ASN A 108 3.96 -15.47 -14.74
N THR A 109 4.53 -14.41 -14.16
CA THR A 109 4.94 -13.23 -14.94
C THR A 109 6.33 -13.42 -15.55
N ARG A 110 6.53 -12.83 -16.73
CA ARG A 110 7.82 -12.73 -17.41
C ARG A 110 8.45 -11.34 -17.26
N ALA A 111 7.72 -10.38 -16.69
CA ALA A 111 8.19 -9.01 -16.49
C ALA A 111 9.33 -8.93 -15.47
N LEU A 112 10.13 -7.87 -15.55
CA LEU A 112 11.00 -7.47 -14.45
C LEU A 112 10.12 -7.09 -13.24
N THR A 113 10.23 -7.82 -12.14
CA THR A 113 9.42 -7.57 -10.95
C THR A 113 10.19 -6.75 -9.91
N VAL A 114 9.54 -5.71 -9.38
CA VAL A 114 10.05 -4.87 -8.28
C VAL A 114 9.05 -4.96 -7.13
N GLY A 115 9.46 -5.49 -5.99
CA GLY A 115 8.61 -5.58 -4.78
C GLY A 115 9.01 -4.54 -3.76
N VAL A 116 8.09 -3.66 -3.40
CA VAL A 116 8.30 -2.58 -2.43
C VAL A 116 7.56 -2.90 -1.13
N THR A 117 8.30 -2.99 -0.02
CA THR A 117 7.74 -3.15 1.32
C THR A 117 8.42 -2.22 2.33
N GLY A 118 7.92 -2.20 3.55
CA GLY A 118 8.39 -1.38 4.66
C GLY A 118 7.23 -1.07 5.61
N SER A 119 7.48 -0.38 6.69
CA SER A 119 6.41 0.08 7.58
C SER A 119 5.67 1.25 6.94
N ASP A 120 6.40 2.26 6.47
CA ASP A 120 5.88 3.47 5.82
C ASP A 120 6.55 3.71 4.46
N GLY A 121 6.00 4.62 3.64
CA GLY A 121 6.56 5.01 2.34
C GLY A 121 6.34 4.02 1.19
N LYS A 122 5.78 2.83 1.42
CA LYS A 122 5.58 1.79 0.39
C LYS A 122 4.88 2.31 -0.87
N THR A 123 3.71 2.90 -0.69
CA THR A 123 2.87 3.38 -1.81
C THR A 123 3.57 4.47 -2.59
N THR A 124 4.16 5.45 -1.89
CA THR A 124 4.92 6.53 -2.51
C THR A 124 6.09 5.95 -3.31
N THR A 125 6.93 5.11 -2.68
CA THR A 125 8.07 4.49 -3.34
C THR A 125 7.65 3.64 -4.54
N ALA A 126 6.60 2.82 -4.44
CA ALA A 126 6.11 2.01 -5.56
C ALA A 126 5.61 2.89 -6.71
N THR A 127 4.85 3.94 -6.41
CA THR A 127 4.34 4.89 -7.42
C THR A 127 5.48 5.64 -8.11
N LEU A 128 6.45 6.16 -7.35
CA LEU A 128 7.63 6.82 -7.88
C LEU A 128 8.46 5.86 -8.73
N THR A 129 8.67 4.63 -8.27
CA THR A 129 9.40 3.58 -9.02
C THR A 129 8.72 3.30 -10.36
N ALA A 130 7.39 3.11 -10.36
CA ALA A 130 6.64 2.89 -11.59
C ALA A 130 6.73 4.08 -12.55
N ALA A 131 6.69 5.31 -12.05
CA ALA A 131 6.84 6.52 -12.85
C ALA A 131 8.23 6.60 -13.49
N LEU A 132 9.30 6.28 -12.76
CA LEU A 132 10.66 6.27 -13.29
C LEU A 132 10.86 5.19 -14.38
N PHE A 133 10.28 4.00 -14.22
CA PHE A 133 10.35 2.98 -15.27
C PHE A 133 9.54 3.37 -16.53
N ARG A 134 8.37 4.00 -16.36
CA ARG A 134 7.62 4.55 -17.51
C ARG A 134 8.43 5.64 -18.24
N ALA A 135 9.08 6.53 -17.48
CA ALA A 135 9.98 7.54 -18.03
C ALA A 135 11.20 6.93 -18.74
N ALA A 136 11.65 5.76 -18.31
CA ALA A 136 12.68 4.97 -18.99
C ALA A 136 12.19 4.34 -20.30
N GLY A 137 10.89 4.46 -20.63
CA GLY A 137 10.29 3.88 -21.83
C GLY A 137 9.81 2.43 -21.67
N ARG A 138 9.67 1.95 -20.41
CA ARG A 138 9.19 0.59 -20.14
C ARG A 138 7.67 0.59 -19.93
N ARG A 139 6.95 -0.33 -20.54
CA ARG A 139 5.55 -0.60 -20.17
C ARG A 139 5.53 -1.10 -18.72
N THR A 140 4.86 -0.36 -17.84
CA THR A 140 4.97 -0.58 -16.39
C THR A 140 3.60 -0.73 -15.76
N PHE A 141 3.45 -1.84 -15.05
CA PHE A 141 2.27 -2.18 -14.26
C PHE A 141 2.54 -1.87 -12.78
N LEU A 142 1.56 -1.31 -12.10
CA LEU A 142 1.60 -1.03 -10.65
C LEU A 142 0.44 -1.73 -9.98
N GLY A 143 0.70 -2.52 -8.95
CA GLY A 143 -0.35 -3.26 -8.25
C GLY A 143 0.14 -3.87 -6.93
N GLY A 144 -0.52 -4.93 -6.48
CA GLY A 144 -0.27 -5.60 -5.21
C GLY A 144 -1.22 -5.14 -4.12
N ASN A 145 -0.71 -4.58 -3.01
CA ASN A 145 -1.54 -4.08 -1.91
C ASN A 145 -2.34 -2.82 -2.27
N VAL A 146 -1.89 -2.05 -3.25
CA VAL A 146 -2.58 -0.89 -3.85
C VAL A 146 -2.99 -1.21 -5.28
N GLY A 147 -4.02 -0.53 -5.77
CA GLY A 147 -4.53 -0.72 -7.12
C GLY A 147 -5.19 -2.09 -7.31
N THR A 148 -5.04 -2.64 -8.51
CA THR A 148 -5.60 -3.93 -8.91
C THR A 148 -4.58 -5.07 -8.76
N PRO A 149 -5.02 -6.30 -8.43
CA PRO A 149 -4.17 -7.48 -8.51
C PRO A 149 -3.59 -7.64 -9.92
N LEU A 150 -2.32 -8.01 -10.02
CA LEU A 150 -1.64 -8.16 -11.31
C LEU A 150 -1.68 -9.59 -11.88
N LEU A 151 -2.14 -10.56 -11.11
CA LEU A 151 -2.23 -11.95 -11.54
C LEU A 151 -3.05 -12.14 -12.83
N PRO A 152 -4.21 -11.46 -13.02
CA PRO A 152 -5.00 -11.60 -14.26
C PRO A 152 -4.26 -11.18 -15.54
N VAL A 153 -3.25 -10.32 -15.42
CA VAL A 153 -2.48 -9.83 -16.58
C VAL A 153 -1.05 -10.40 -16.64
N ALA A 154 -0.69 -11.30 -15.71
CA ALA A 154 0.66 -11.84 -15.59
C ALA A 154 1.21 -12.46 -16.90
N GLU A 155 0.38 -13.22 -17.62
CA GLU A 155 0.76 -13.91 -18.85
C GLU A 155 0.92 -12.96 -20.05
N SER A 156 0.26 -11.79 -20.03
CA SER A 156 0.38 -10.77 -21.08
C SER A 156 1.65 -9.94 -20.97
N MET A 157 2.38 -10.10 -19.86
CA MET A 157 3.63 -9.39 -19.61
C MET A 157 4.79 -10.07 -20.32
N THR A 158 5.68 -9.25 -20.88
CA THR A 158 6.89 -9.67 -21.59
C THR A 158 8.14 -9.36 -20.75
N PRO A 159 9.32 -9.88 -21.09
CA PRO A 159 10.56 -9.50 -20.41
C PRO A 159 10.93 -8.02 -20.50
N ASP A 160 10.33 -7.30 -21.47
CA ASP A 160 10.51 -5.85 -21.59
C ASP A 160 9.62 -5.04 -20.68
N ASP A 161 8.63 -5.64 -20.07
CA ASP A 161 7.71 -4.98 -19.14
C ASP A 161 8.28 -4.94 -17.72
N VAL A 162 7.72 -4.07 -16.89
CA VAL A 162 8.04 -3.97 -15.46
C VAL A 162 6.76 -4.09 -14.65
N ALA A 163 6.78 -4.94 -13.63
CA ALA A 163 5.71 -5.04 -12.65
C ALA A 163 6.23 -4.54 -11.28
N VAL A 164 5.71 -3.42 -10.84
CA VAL A 164 5.99 -2.85 -9.51
C VAL A 164 4.87 -3.25 -8.57
N LEU A 165 5.22 -3.95 -7.50
CA LEU A 165 4.30 -4.50 -6.50
C LEU A 165 4.50 -3.78 -5.17
N GLU A 166 3.47 -3.12 -4.66
CA GLU A 166 3.44 -2.80 -3.25
C GLU A 166 3.10 -4.07 -2.47
N LEU A 167 3.92 -4.46 -1.50
CA LEU A 167 3.76 -5.69 -0.74
C LEU A 167 3.62 -5.40 0.76
N SER A 168 2.48 -5.79 1.34
CA SER A 168 2.25 -5.74 2.78
C SER A 168 2.97 -6.91 3.48
N SER A 169 3.21 -6.78 4.80
CA SER A 169 3.71 -7.90 5.61
C SER A 169 2.75 -9.10 5.59
N PHE A 170 1.45 -8.84 5.51
CA PHE A 170 0.42 -9.87 5.43
C PHE A 170 0.53 -10.72 4.15
N GLN A 171 0.77 -10.09 3.00
CA GLN A 171 1.03 -10.79 1.74
C GLN A 171 2.34 -11.58 1.81
N LEU A 172 3.40 -10.94 2.31
CA LEU A 172 4.74 -11.52 2.34
C LEU A 172 4.88 -12.71 3.30
N MET A 173 3.98 -12.88 4.28
CA MET A 173 4.10 -13.88 5.33
C MET A 173 4.29 -15.32 4.82
N THR A 174 3.70 -15.63 3.67
CA THR A 174 3.75 -16.99 3.07
C THR A 174 4.42 -17.04 1.70
N VAL A 175 4.90 -15.90 1.20
CA VAL A 175 5.59 -15.85 -0.10
C VAL A 175 6.96 -16.48 0.01
N ARG A 176 7.23 -17.45 -0.89
CA ARG A 176 8.51 -18.17 -1.00
C ARG A 176 9.22 -17.91 -2.33
N ARG A 177 8.88 -16.80 -2.97
CA ARG A 177 9.48 -16.34 -4.22
C ARG A 177 9.68 -14.83 -4.16
N SER A 178 10.93 -14.39 -4.24
CA SER A 178 11.23 -12.96 -4.26
C SER A 178 11.03 -12.35 -5.66
N PRO A 179 10.67 -11.06 -5.75
CA PRO A 179 10.81 -10.29 -6.99
C PRO A 179 12.29 -10.17 -7.40
N HIS A 180 12.55 -9.75 -8.63
CA HIS A 180 13.92 -9.52 -9.12
C HIS A 180 14.63 -8.41 -8.35
N VAL A 181 13.91 -7.34 -8.04
CA VAL A 181 14.38 -6.23 -7.21
C VAL A 181 13.47 -6.11 -5.99
N ALA A 182 14.06 -6.17 -4.80
CA ALA A 182 13.39 -5.96 -3.53
C ALA A 182 13.74 -4.57 -2.99
N VAL A 183 12.74 -3.84 -2.47
CA VAL A 183 12.91 -2.52 -1.86
C VAL A 183 12.31 -2.54 -0.47
N LEU A 184 13.14 -2.25 0.55
CA LEU A 184 12.71 -1.98 1.92
C LEU A 184 12.84 -0.48 2.19
N THR A 185 11.74 0.17 2.59
CA THR A 185 11.73 1.61 2.88
C THR A 185 12.21 1.93 4.29
N ASN A 186 11.72 1.19 5.29
CA ASN A 186 12.05 1.29 6.72
C ASN A 186 11.41 0.15 7.50
N LEU A 187 11.79 0.01 8.79
CA LEU A 187 11.17 -0.94 9.71
C LEU A 187 10.89 -0.27 11.07
N THR A 188 9.65 0.06 11.33
CA THR A 188 9.14 0.60 12.60
C THR A 188 7.96 -0.23 13.10
N PRO A 189 7.66 -0.25 14.41
CA PRO A 189 6.52 -0.98 14.96
C PRO A 189 5.21 -0.61 14.26
N ASN A 190 4.55 -1.62 13.68
CA ASN A 190 3.26 -1.47 13.01
C ASN A 190 2.56 -2.83 12.93
N HIS A 191 1.21 -2.83 12.93
CA HIS A 191 0.41 -4.05 12.81
C HIS A 191 0.70 -5.13 13.88
N LEU A 192 1.07 -4.72 15.11
CA LEU A 192 1.30 -5.63 16.24
C LEU A 192 -0.01 -6.13 16.88
N ASP A 193 -1.14 -5.63 16.43
CA ASP A 193 -2.49 -6.16 16.63
C ASP A 193 -2.76 -7.43 15.82
N TRP A 194 -1.98 -7.65 14.75
CA TRP A 194 -2.12 -8.81 13.85
C TRP A 194 -0.90 -9.73 13.88
N HIS A 195 0.32 -9.20 13.84
CA HIS A 195 1.56 -9.96 14.06
C HIS A 195 1.76 -10.22 15.55
N ARG A 196 2.30 -11.38 15.90
CA ARG A 196 2.56 -11.75 17.29
C ARG A 196 3.54 -10.81 17.96
N ASP A 197 4.55 -10.36 17.21
CA ASP A 197 5.61 -9.48 17.66
C ASP A 197 6.37 -8.84 16.49
N MET A 198 7.36 -8.00 16.81
CA MET A 198 8.23 -7.38 15.83
C MET A 198 9.10 -8.37 15.06
N ALA A 199 9.44 -9.51 15.65
CA ALA A 199 10.27 -10.53 14.98
C ALA A 199 9.47 -11.19 13.85
N GLU A 200 8.20 -11.57 14.09
CA GLU A 200 7.31 -12.08 13.05
C GLU A 200 7.06 -11.05 11.95
N TYR A 201 6.84 -9.78 12.32
CA TYR A 201 6.65 -8.68 11.37
C TYR A 201 7.89 -8.46 10.48
N ALA A 202 9.09 -8.46 11.06
CA ALA A 202 10.35 -8.35 10.34
C ALA A 202 10.59 -9.58 9.44
N ALA A 203 10.39 -10.79 9.97
CA ALA A 203 10.55 -12.04 9.21
C ALA A 203 9.58 -12.11 8.00
N ALA A 204 8.35 -11.63 8.16
CA ALA A 204 7.41 -11.52 7.05
C ALA A 204 7.96 -10.61 5.93
N LYS A 205 8.50 -9.43 6.29
CA LYS A 205 9.08 -8.50 5.31
C LYS A 205 10.36 -9.02 4.66
N GLN A 206 11.18 -9.80 5.37
CA GLN A 206 12.37 -10.45 4.80
C GLN A 206 12.05 -11.33 3.59
N ASN A 207 10.83 -11.90 3.53
CA ASN A 207 10.43 -12.73 2.40
C ASN A 207 10.44 -11.98 1.04
N VAL A 208 10.45 -10.64 1.05
CA VAL A 208 10.60 -9.88 -0.20
C VAL A 208 11.95 -10.12 -0.89
N PHE A 209 13.01 -10.46 -0.14
CA PHE A 209 14.36 -10.66 -0.72
C PHE A 209 14.98 -12.02 -0.44
N ARG A 210 14.60 -12.72 0.64
CA ARG A 210 15.31 -13.94 1.09
C ARG A 210 15.17 -15.15 0.16
N HIS A 211 14.24 -15.11 -0.79
CA HIS A 211 13.93 -16.20 -1.70
C HIS A 211 14.47 -15.96 -3.11
N GLY A 212 15.62 -15.25 -3.25
CA GLY A 212 16.33 -15.12 -4.50
C GLY A 212 16.13 -13.79 -5.24
N ALA A 213 15.90 -12.68 -4.53
CA ALA A 213 16.03 -11.37 -5.16
C ALA A 213 17.45 -11.16 -5.68
N GLY A 214 17.60 -10.64 -6.89
CA GLY A 214 18.90 -10.32 -7.46
C GLY A 214 19.48 -9.02 -6.91
N ARG A 215 18.58 -8.06 -6.58
CA ARG A 215 18.94 -6.75 -6.03
C ARG A 215 18.07 -6.43 -4.81
N LEU A 216 18.71 -5.88 -3.77
CA LEU A 216 18.06 -5.37 -2.57
C LEU A 216 18.39 -3.89 -2.37
N VAL A 217 17.35 -3.05 -2.39
CA VAL A 217 17.42 -1.61 -2.07
C VAL A 217 16.99 -1.41 -0.62
N LEU A 218 17.80 -0.74 0.18
CA LEU A 218 17.58 -0.58 1.62
C LEU A 218 18.16 0.73 2.16
N PRO A 219 17.59 1.31 3.25
CA PRO A 219 18.14 2.48 3.91
C PRO A 219 19.47 2.13 4.60
N ALA A 220 20.46 3.01 4.51
CA ALA A 220 21.75 2.83 5.18
C ALA A 220 21.71 3.19 6.66
N ASP A 221 20.77 4.02 7.07
CA ASP A 221 20.61 4.61 8.39
C ASP A 221 19.46 4.00 9.21
N ASP A 222 18.98 2.81 8.82
CA ASP A 222 18.03 2.00 9.57
C ASP A 222 18.72 0.70 10.01
N PRO A 223 19.22 0.64 11.28
CA PRO A 223 19.92 -0.55 11.77
C PRO A 223 19.07 -1.82 11.74
N ALA A 224 17.75 -1.71 11.98
CA ALA A 224 16.86 -2.87 11.96
C ALA A 224 16.75 -3.48 10.54
N VAL A 225 16.67 -2.63 9.50
CA VAL A 225 16.67 -3.09 8.10
C VAL A 225 18.04 -3.63 7.69
N THR A 226 19.13 -2.99 8.07
CA THR A 226 20.49 -3.46 7.74
C THR A 226 20.82 -4.79 8.40
N ASP A 227 20.39 -4.98 9.66
CA ASP A 227 20.51 -6.27 10.35
C ASP A 227 19.68 -7.37 9.70
N MET A 228 18.45 -7.08 9.32
CA MET A 228 17.60 -8.01 8.54
C MET A 228 18.29 -8.50 7.27
N ALA A 229 19.08 -7.64 6.62
CA ALA A 229 19.73 -7.93 5.34
C ALA A 229 21.14 -8.53 5.51
N ARG A 230 21.59 -8.82 6.75
CA ARG A 230 22.98 -9.25 7.03
C ARG A 230 23.39 -10.46 6.20
N GLU A 231 22.53 -11.45 6.08
CA GLU A 231 22.83 -12.71 5.36
C GLU A 231 22.53 -12.65 3.85
N TYR A 232 22.01 -11.53 3.35
CA TYR A 232 21.72 -11.41 1.93
C TYR A 232 23.02 -11.27 1.12
N THR A 233 23.21 -12.11 0.13
CA THR A 233 24.45 -12.20 -0.67
C THR A 233 24.35 -11.55 -2.05
N GLY A 234 23.15 -11.10 -2.47
CA GLY A 234 22.96 -10.43 -3.76
C GLY A 234 23.42 -8.97 -3.75
N GLU A 235 23.15 -8.28 -4.85
CA GLU A 235 23.51 -6.87 -5.02
C GLU A 235 22.73 -6.00 -4.02
N ARG A 236 23.44 -5.21 -3.20
CA ARG A 236 22.85 -4.22 -2.29
C ARG A 236 23.02 -2.81 -2.83
N VAL A 237 21.92 -2.06 -2.82
CA VAL A 237 21.90 -0.62 -3.12
C VAL A 237 21.39 0.12 -1.91
N TYR A 238 22.25 0.86 -1.23
CA TYR A 238 21.88 1.63 -0.07
C TYR A 238 21.38 3.01 -0.47
N PHE A 239 20.42 3.55 0.29
CA PHE A 239 20.03 4.96 0.17
C PHE A 239 20.00 5.64 1.53
N SER A 240 20.34 6.94 1.59
CA SER A 240 20.19 7.77 2.77
C SER A 240 20.22 9.26 2.39
N ASP A 241 19.42 10.08 3.08
CA ASP A 241 19.49 11.54 3.04
C ASP A 241 20.56 12.06 4.02
N ASP A 242 21.00 11.23 4.96
CA ASP A 242 22.11 11.53 5.88
C ASP A 242 23.45 11.27 5.19
N THR A 243 24.21 12.33 4.97
CA THR A 243 25.55 12.26 4.36
C THR A 243 26.59 11.60 5.29
N ALA A 244 26.32 11.53 6.59
CA ALA A 244 27.16 10.87 7.58
C ALA A 244 26.83 9.36 7.73
N ALA A 245 25.74 8.86 7.11
CA ALA A 245 25.37 7.47 7.16
C ALA A 245 26.51 6.57 6.66
N PHE A 246 26.76 5.49 7.38
CA PHE A 246 27.77 4.51 6.99
C PHE A 246 27.32 3.71 5.76
N PHE A 247 28.06 3.87 4.68
CA PHE A 247 27.88 3.07 3.46
C PHE A 247 29.04 2.07 3.33
N PRO A 248 28.77 0.76 3.29
CA PRO A 248 29.82 -0.22 3.02
C PRO A 248 30.53 0.06 1.70
N ALA A 249 31.86 0.05 1.69
CA ALA A 249 32.69 0.62 0.61
C ALA A 249 32.46 0.01 -0.78
N HIS A 250 32.00 -1.24 -0.85
CA HIS A 250 31.86 -2.00 -2.10
C HIS A 250 30.41 -2.09 -2.61
N HIS A 251 29.47 -1.41 -1.96
CA HIS A 251 28.07 -1.46 -2.35
C HIS A 251 27.63 -0.21 -3.12
N HIS A 252 26.60 -0.38 -3.94
CA HIS A 252 25.94 0.71 -4.63
C HIS A 252 25.20 1.59 -3.61
N ARG A 253 25.10 2.90 -3.88
CA ARG A 253 24.42 3.86 -3.01
C ARG A 253 23.75 5.00 -3.75
N VAL A 254 22.65 5.49 -3.19
CA VAL A 254 21.95 6.70 -3.65
C VAL A 254 21.91 7.70 -2.51
N PHE A 255 22.32 8.96 -2.78
CA PHE A 255 22.32 10.04 -1.81
C PHE A 255 22.13 11.39 -2.49
N ALA A 256 21.75 12.42 -1.72
CA ALA A 256 21.60 13.78 -2.24
C ALA A 256 22.93 14.55 -2.17
N ARG A 257 23.27 15.29 -3.24
CA ARG A 257 24.43 16.18 -3.27
C ARG A 257 24.22 17.32 -4.26
N GLY A 258 24.30 18.57 -3.79
CA GLY A 258 24.24 19.76 -4.64
C GLY A 258 22.98 19.84 -5.52
N GLY A 259 21.80 19.62 -4.97
CA GLY A 259 20.51 19.70 -5.68
C GLY A 259 20.24 18.56 -6.66
N ALA A 260 20.99 17.46 -6.58
CA ALA A 260 20.82 16.27 -7.40
C ALA A 260 20.83 15.00 -6.53
N LEU A 261 20.28 13.90 -7.04
CA LEU A 261 20.59 12.58 -6.53
C LEU A 261 21.83 12.02 -7.25
N VAL A 262 22.65 11.31 -6.51
CA VAL A 262 23.87 10.67 -7.02
C VAL A 262 23.74 9.16 -6.81
N TYR A 263 23.79 8.41 -7.88
CA TYR A 263 23.97 6.95 -7.84
C TYR A 263 25.44 6.64 -7.96
N ARG A 264 26.04 6.08 -6.93
CA ARG A 264 27.44 5.62 -6.92
C ARG A 264 27.47 4.10 -7.00
N ALA A 265 28.18 3.60 -7.98
CA ALA A 265 28.54 2.21 -8.15
C ALA A 265 30.05 2.04 -8.03
N PRO A 266 30.58 0.83 -7.87
CA PRO A 266 32.04 0.58 -7.92
C PRO A 266 32.72 1.12 -9.18
N ALA A 267 32.01 1.15 -10.30
CA ALA A 267 32.49 1.66 -11.58
C ALA A 267 32.48 3.20 -11.72
N GLY A 268 31.85 3.92 -10.78
CA GLY A 268 31.77 5.40 -10.83
C GLY A 268 30.46 5.98 -10.32
N GLU A 269 30.31 7.29 -10.52
CA GLU A 269 29.12 8.03 -10.11
C GLU A 269 28.30 8.49 -11.32
N THR A 270 26.98 8.35 -11.20
CA THR A 270 26.02 8.97 -12.11
C THR A 270 25.21 10.00 -11.35
N ARG A 271 25.19 11.24 -11.86
CA ARG A 271 24.44 12.34 -11.26
C ARG A 271 23.08 12.50 -11.94
N TYR A 272 22.02 12.52 -11.15
CA TYR A 272 20.63 12.71 -11.57
C TYR A 272 20.13 14.09 -11.09
N PRO A 273 20.13 15.11 -11.95
CA PRO A 273 19.73 16.47 -11.58
C PRO A 273 18.20 16.59 -11.39
N GLY A 274 17.74 17.77 -10.93
CA GLY A 274 16.31 18.07 -10.84
C GLY A 274 15.68 17.85 -9.46
N LEU A 275 16.45 17.47 -8.42
CA LEU A 275 15.90 17.24 -7.07
C LEU A 275 15.20 18.48 -6.49
N ALA A 276 15.66 19.69 -6.82
CA ALA A 276 15.04 20.95 -6.37
C ALA A 276 13.62 21.15 -6.94
N ALA A 277 13.31 20.55 -8.07
CA ALA A 277 11.99 20.59 -8.71
C ALA A 277 11.07 19.43 -8.30
N PHE A 278 11.49 18.59 -7.34
CA PHE A 278 10.68 17.49 -6.82
C PHE A 278 9.51 18.06 -6.02
N PRO A 279 8.24 17.79 -6.41
CA PRO A 279 7.09 18.49 -5.85
C PRO A 279 6.65 17.96 -4.47
N LEU A 280 7.05 16.75 -4.09
CA LEU A 280 6.67 16.16 -2.82
C LEU A 280 7.58 16.67 -1.70
N VAL A 281 7.01 17.41 -0.76
CA VAL A 281 7.73 18.03 0.36
C VAL A 281 8.06 17.01 1.45
N GLY A 282 9.21 17.19 2.10
CA GLY A 282 9.63 16.43 3.27
C GLY A 282 10.77 15.43 3.00
N ALA A 283 11.55 15.15 4.04
CA ALA A 283 12.70 14.24 3.97
C ALA A 283 12.25 12.81 3.62
N HIS A 284 11.12 12.35 4.15
CA HIS A 284 10.57 11.02 3.86
C HIS A 284 10.28 10.84 2.37
N ASN A 285 9.69 11.84 1.68
CA ASN A 285 9.42 11.75 0.25
C ASN A 285 10.72 11.77 -0.59
N ARG A 286 11.76 12.51 -0.15
CA ARG A 286 13.08 12.44 -0.79
C ARG A 286 13.71 11.06 -0.65
N ARG A 287 13.57 10.43 0.53
CA ARG A 287 14.02 9.04 0.76
C ARG A 287 13.27 8.05 -0.13
N ASP A 288 11.96 8.21 -0.26
CA ASP A 288 11.14 7.40 -1.18
C ASP A 288 11.62 7.56 -2.64
N LEU A 289 11.97 8.78 -3.07
CA LEU A 289 12.53 9.02 -4.40
C LEU A 289 13.94 8.40 -4.57
N MET A 290 14.77 8.45 -3.53
CA MET A 290 16.08 7.78 -3.55
C MET A 290 15.93 6.25 -3.69
N ALA A 291 15.02 5.65 -2.94
CA ALA A 291 14.73 4.23 -3.04
C ALA A 291 14.17 3.86 -4.43
N ALA A 292 13.28 4.69 -4.98
CA ALA A 292 12.75 4.50 -6.33
C ALA A 292 13.85 4.62 -7.40
N LEU A 293 14.74 5.62 -7.29
CA LEU A 293 15.89 5.74 -8.18
C LEU A 293 16.84 4.55 -8.04
N ALA A 294 17.13 4.08 -6.81
CA ALA A 294 17.98 2.93 -6.58
C ALA A 294 17.47 1.65 -7.28
N ALA A 295 16.13 1.49 -7.34
CA ALA A 295 15.52 0.40 -8.07
C ALA A 295 15.57 0.59 -9.60
N ALA A 296 15.40 1.83 -10.10
CA ALA A 296 15.25 2.12 -11.53
C ALA A 296 16.56 2.59 -12.22
N ALA A 297 17.62 2.93 -11.49
CA ALA A 297 18.84 3.53 -12.01
C ALA A 297 19.46 2.78 -13.22
N PRO A 298 19.44 1.44 -13.30
CA PRO A 298 19.95 0.74 -14.49
C PRO A 298 19.18 1.01 -15.78
N CYS A 299 17.95 1.51 -15.68
CA CYS A 299 17.05 1.69 -16.81
C CYS A 299 16.81 3.16 -17.19
N ILE A 300 16.99 4.10 -16.27
CA ILE A 300 16.68 5.51 -16.50
C ILE A 300 17.92 6.37 -16.68
N THR A 301 17.96 7.21 -17.72
CA THR A 301 19.05 8.17 -17.91
C THR A 301 18.86 9.43 -17.06
N PRO A 302 19.94 10.15 -16.70
CA PRO A 302 19.85 11.42 -15.97
C PRO A 302 18.90 12.43 -16.62
N GLN A 303 18.93 12.55 -17.94
CA GLN A 303 18.08 13.49 -18.70
C GLN A 303 16.58 13.13 -18.60
N ARG A 304 16.24 11.85 -18.64
CA ARG A 304 14.85 11.38 -18.46
C ARG A 304 14.40 11.59 -17.03
N PHE A 305 15.26 11.30 -16.05
CA PHE A 305 14.99 11.56 -14.64
C PHE A 305 14.69 13.05 -14.39
N GLU A 306 15.56 13.94 -14.85
CA GLU A 306 15.41 15.40 -14.70
C GLU A 306 14.08 15.91 -15.26
N LYS A 307 13.68 15.43 -16.43
CA LYS A 307 12.39 15.80 -17.06
C LYS A 307 11.18 15.23 -16.29
N THR A 308 11.34 14.09 -15.63
CA THR A 308 10.25 13.40 -14.96
C THR A 308 10.01 13.92 -13.54
N VAL A 309 11.06 14.25 -12.80
CA VAL A 309 10.96 14.67 -11.38
C VAL A 309 9.92 15.76 -11.14
N PRO A 310 9.84 16.84 -11.94
CA PRO A 310 8.83 17.89 -11.73
C PRO A 310 7.38 17.44 -11.95
N THR A 311 7.18 16.35 -12.66
CA THR A 311 5.85 15.81 -13.00
C THR A 311 5.35 14.73 -12.01
N LEU A 312 6.22 14.35 -11.06
CA LEU A 312 5.86 13.35 -10.07
C LEU A 312 4.78 13.90 -9.13
N ALA A 313 3.65 13.24 -9.09
CA ALA A 313 2.53 13.64 -8.26
C ALA A 313 2.56 12.89 -6.91
N PRO A 314 2.02 13.49 -5.84
CA PRO A 314 1.74 12.75 -4.62
C PRO A 314 0.80 11.58 -4.92
N VAL A 315 0.86 10.55 -4.07
CA VAL A 315 -0.11 9.44 -4.13
C VAL A 315 -1.51 10.04 -3.99
N PRO A 316 -2.43 9.74 -4.89
CA PRO A 316 -3.81 10.22 -4.77
C PRO A 316 -4.36 9.92 -3.37
N HIS A 317 -5.17 10.83 -2.85
CA HIS A 317 -5.81 10.69 -1.54
C HIS A 317 -4.84 10.60 -0.34
N ARG A 318 -3.60 11.09 -0.48
CA ARG A 318 -2.62 11.18 0.60
C ARG A 318 -2.10 12.61 0.76
N MET A 319 -2.64 13.34 1.73
CA MET A 319 -2.32 14.75 2.00
C MET A 319 -2.29 15.61 0.72
N THR A 320 -3.18 15.33 -0.20
CA THR A 320 -3.25 16.01 -1.50
C THR A 320 -4.10 17.27 -1.38
N ALA A 321 -3.53 18.44 -1.64
CA ALA A 321 -4.31 19.66 -1.78
C ALA A 321 -5.16 19.57 -3.06
N VAL A 322 -6.48 19.45 -2.91
CA VAL A 322 -7.41 19.23 -4.03
C VAL A 322 -8.06 20.51 -4.54
N GLY A 323 -7.89 21.62 -3.83
CA GLY A 323 -8.38 22.91 -4.27
C GLY A 323 -8.41 23.99 -3.19
N ARG A 324 -8.78 25.21 -3.63
CA ARG A 324 -9.10 26.33 -2.75
C ARG A 324 -10.45 26.91 -3.14
N ALA A 325 -11.27 27.25 -2.14
CA ALA A 325 -12.51 27.98 -2.33
C ALA A 325 -12.68 28.98 -1.18
N ALA A 326 -13.10 30.21 -1.44
CA ALA A 326 -13.28 31.27 -0.44
C ALA A 326 -12.06 31.45 0.50
N GLY A 327 -10.84 31.29 0.00
CA GLY A 327 -9.60 31.40 0.80
C GLY A 327 -9.30 30.20 1.69
N VAL A 328 -10.15 29.15 1.73
CA VAL A 328 -9.98 27.91 2.48
C VAL A 328 -9.22 26.88 1.61
N THR A 329 -8.29 26.16 2.20
CA THR A 329 -7.59 25.06 1.53
C THR A 329 -8.28 23.73 1.83
N PHE A 330 -8.50 22.91 0.81
CA PHE A 330 -9.07 21.55 0.94
C PHE A 330 -7.99 20.51 0.70
N VAL A 331 -7.83 19.59 1.66
CA VAL A 331 -6.79 18.55 1.62
C VAL A 331 -7.44 17.17 1.76
N ASP A 332 -7.14 16.31 0.82
CA ASP A 332 -7.60 14.92 0.80
C ASP A 332 -6.49 13.98 1.32
N SER A 333 -6.78 13.28 2.39
CA SER A 333 -6.01 12.17 2.95
C SER A 333 -6.93 10.98 3.28
N SER A 334 -7.82 10.66 2.33
CA SER A 334 -8.79 9.56 2.47
C SER A 334 -8.13 8.20 2.75
N ILE A 335 -6.86 8.02 2.38
CA ILE A 335 -6.05 6.83 2.65
C ILE A 335 -5.77 6.61 4.15
N ASP A 336 -6.01 7.61 5.01
CA ASP A 336 -5.81 7.52 6.45
C ASP A 336 -6.95 6.73 7.13
N THR A 337 -6.92 5.43 6.94
CA THR A 337 -7.95 4.51 7.39
C THR A 337 -7.72 3.97 8.82
N THR A 338 -6.84 4.61 9.59
CA THR A 338 -6.57 4.27 11.00
C THR A 338 -6.29 5.52 11.83
N PRO A 339 -6.61 5.51 13.15
CA PRO A 339 -6.38 6.65 14.04
C PRO A 339 -4.92 7.13 14.09
N SER A 340 -3.96 6.22 14.06
CA SER A 340 -2.53 6.55 14.08
C SER A 340 -2.06 7.28 12.82
N ARG A 341 -2.60 6.92 11.63
CA ARG A 341 -2.31 7.63 10.39
C ARG A 341 -2.88 9.05 10.40
N THR A 342 -4.14 9.20 10.82
CA THR A 342 -4.76 10.52 10.97
C THR A 342 -4.00 11.38 11.97
N ALA A 343 -3.54 10.80 13.09
CA ALA A 343 -2.70 11.51 14.06
C ALA A 343 -1.40 12.03 13.43
N ALA A 344 -0.73 11.20 12.64
CA ALA A 344 0.49 11.58 11.91
C ALA A 344 0.21 12.68 10.86
N THR A 345 -0.90 12.58 10.13
CA THR A 345 -1.34 13.59 9.15
C THR A 345 -1.60 14.94 9.84
N VAL A 346 -2.34 14.96 10.95
CA VAL A 346 -2.62 16.18 11.71
C VAL A 346 -1.32 16.80 12.25
N ALA A 347 -0.37 16.00 12.70
CA ALA A 347 0.93 16.48 13.16
C ALA A 347 1.71 17.26 12.10
N ALA A 348 1.53 16.94 10.81
CA ALA A 348 2.22 17.61 9.71
C ALA A 348 1.70 19.04 9.41
N PHE A 349 0.52 19.41 9.92
CA PHE A 349 -0.05 20.76 9.68
C PHE A 349 0.45 21.86 10.62
N GLY A 350 1.35 21.56 11.56
CA GLY A 350 1.85 22.56 12.51
C GLY A 350 0.73 23.19 13.35
N GLY A 351 0.68 24.53 13.44
CA GLY A 351 -0.30 25.29 14.24
C GLY A 351 -1.52 25.79 13.46
N ALA A 352 -1.73 25.37 12.22
CA ALA A 352 -2.87 25.80 11.42
C ALA A 352 -4.20 25.25 11.99
N ARG A 353 -5.27 26.06 11.93
CA ARG A 353 -6.61 25.61 12.29
C ARG A 353 -7.12 24.61 11.28
N LEU A 354 -7.60 23.45 11.79
CA LEU A 354 -8.09 22.35 10.97
C LEU A 354 -9.59 22.08 11.23
N HIS A 355 -10.34 21.95 10.14
CA HIS A 355 -11.68 21.38 10.10
C HIS A 355 -11.55 19.95 9.57
N ILE A 356 -11.53 18.94 10.44
CA ILE A 356 -11.23 17.55 10.05
C ILE A 356 -12.50 16.70 9.96
N LEU A 357 -12.64 15.98 8.84
CA LEU A 357 -13.67 14.99 8.60
C LEU A 357 -13.19 13.64 9.14
N LEU A 358 -13.90 13.10 10.14
CA LEU A 358 -13.60 11.83 10.81
C LEU A 358 -14.78 10.88 10.73
N GLY A 359 -14.55 9.65 10.33
CA GLY A 359 -15.62 8.65 10.32
C GLY A 359 -15.49 7.61 9.22
N GLY A 360 -16.44 6.69 9.25
CA GLY A 360 -16.45 5.49 8.44
C GLY A 360 -16.63 4.26 9.31
N ARG A 361 -16.19 3.09 8.84
CA ARG A 361 -16.22 1.84 9.61
C ARG A 361 -14.92 1.66 10.40
N GLY A 362 -15.00 1.49 11.72
CA GLY A 362 -13.87 1.22 12.61
C GLY A 362 -13.18 -0.12 12.29
N LYS A 363 -11.93 -0.26 12.76
CA LYS A 363 -11.12 -1.49 12.62
C LYS A 363 -10.90 -2.21 13.95
N ASN A 364 -11.76 -1.97 14.95
CA ASN A 364 -11.57 -2.46 16.33
C ASN A 364 -10.21 -2.05 16.95
N VAL A 365 -9.76 -0.84 16.63
CA VAL A 365 -8.53 -0.23 17.18
C VAL A 365 -8.90 1.00 17.99
N SER A 366 -8.12 1.30 19.04
CA SER A 366 -8.35 2.47 19.89
C SER A 366 -8.22 3.78 19.11
N PHE A 367 -9.13 4.71 19.33
CA PHE A 367 -9.08 6.09 18.83
C PHE A 367 -8.27 7.04 19.72
N SER A 368 -7.67 6.55 20.83
CA SER A 368 -6.83 7.36 21.73
C SER A 368 -5.69 8.14 21.03
N PRO A 369 -5.07 7.66 19.92
CA PRO A 369 -4.08 8.45 19.21
C PRO A 369 -4.60 9.78 18.67
N LEU A 370 -5.91 9.87 18.35
CA LEU A 370 -6.52 11.12 17.88
C LEU A 370 -6.58 12.16 19.00
N ALA A 371 -7.02 11.75 20.19
CA ALA A 371 -7.10 12.66 21.35
C ALA A 371 -5.72 13.24 21.67
N ALA A 372 -4.68 12.42 21.67
CA ALA A 372 -3.32 12.85 21.88
C ALA A 372 -2.80 13.81 20.78
N ALA A 373 -3.12 13.52 19.51
CA ALA A 373 -2.70 14.35 18.37
C ALA A 373 -3.42 15.70 18.30
N PHE A 374 -4.64 15.80 18.83
CA PHE A 374 -5.46 17.02 18.83
C PHE A 374 -5.23 17.89 20.07
N ALA A 375 -4.63 17.34 21.14
CA ALA A 375 -4.34 18.06 22.36
C ALA A 375 -3.50 19.31 22.09
N GLY A 376 -3.99 20.48 22.56
CA GLY A 376 -3.33 21.78 22.38
C GLY A 376 -3.34 22.32 20.93
N ARG A 377 -4.12 21.73 20.02
CA ARG A 377 -4.27 22.17 18.64
C ARG A 377 -5.65 22.78 18.39
N ASP A 378 -5.73 23.74 17.49
CA ASP A 378 -7.01 24.32 17.03
C ASP A 378 -7.64 23.40 15.97
N VAL A 379 -8.29 22.32 16.41
CA VAL A 379 -8.94 21.31 15.59
C VAL A 379 -10.42 21.27 15.89
N LYS A 380 -11.27 21.34 14.86
CA LYS A 380 -12.70 21.04 14.93
C LYS A 380 -13.01 19.79 14.13
N ALA A 381 -13.58 18.77 14.77
CA ALA A 381 -13.90 17.49 14.16
C ALA A 381 -15.37 17.42 13.70
N TYR A 382 -15.59 16.86 12.52
CA TYR A 382 -16.90 16.63 11.90
C TYR A 382 -17.08 15.13 11.74
N LEU A 383 -17.89 14.53 12.65
CA LEU A 383 -18.01 13.09 12.78
C LEU A 383 -19.13 12.55 11.90
N TYR A 384 -18.92 11.42 11.24
CA TYR A 384 -19.91 10.72 10.42
C TYR A 384 -19.67 9.20 10.41
N GLY A 385 -20.64 8.42 9.89
CA GLY A 385 -20.52 6.98 9.69
C GLY A 385 -20.59 6.14 10.97
N GLU A 386 -20.34 4.83 10.81
CA GLU A 386 -20.55 3.83 11.86
C GLU A 386 -19.70 4.04 13.12
N ALA A 387 -18.44 4.49 12.97
CA ALA A 387 -17.52 4.67 14.09
C ALA A 387 -17.68 6.00 14.83
N ALA A 388 -18.68 6.84 14.50
CA ALA A 388 -18.84 8.17 15.09
C ALA A 388 -18.95 8.13 16.62
N ASP A 389 -19.65 7.14 17.20
CA ASP A 389 -19.82 6.98 18.65
C ASP A 389 -18.50 6.66 19.38
N GLU A 390 -17.65 5.83 18.75
CA GLU A 390 -16.34 5.45 19.32
C GLU A 390 -15.36 6.63 19.25
N ILE A 391 -15.37 7.37 18.13
CA ILE A 391 -14.55 8.58 17.96
C ILE A 391 -14.97 9.65 18.97
N GLU A 392 -16.26 9.88 19.13
CA GLU A 392 -16.81 10.82 20.10
C GLU A 392 -16.33 10.51 21.52
N LYS A 393 -16.44 9.25 21.96
CA LYS A 393 -15.95 8.80 23.27
C LYS A 393 -14.45 9.08 23.46
N ALA A 394 -13.65 8.92 22.41
CA ALA A 394 -12.21 9.17 22.47
C ALA A 394 -11.86 10.66 22.53
N LEU A 395 -12.70 11.55 21.98
CA LEU A 395 -12.45 12.99 21.88
C LEU A 395 -13.05 13.83 23.03
N GLN A 396 -13.82 13.22 23.94
CA GLN A 396 -14.61 13.90 24.99
C GLN A 396 -13.82 14.89 25.88
N ASN A 397 -12.49 14.82 25.91
CA ASN A 397 -11.65 15.66 26.77
C ASN A 397 -10.92 16.77 25.99
N GLY A 398 -11.68 17.76 25.46
CA GLY A 398 -11.09 19.03 25.01
C GLY A 398 -11.00 19.26 23.50
N VAL A 399 -11.67 18.45 22.69
CA VAL A 399 -11.77 18.66 21.23
C VAL A 399 -13.18 19.07 20.86
N PHE A 400 -13.34 20.15 20.08
CA PHE A 400 -14.65 20.52 19.56
C PHE A 400 -15.07 19.57 18.43
N TYR A 401 -16.20 18.92 18.56
CA TYR A 401 -16.76 18.05 17.51
C TYR A 401 -18.25 18.28 17.31
N THR A 402 -18.74 17.87 16.15
CA THR A 402 -20.17 17.85 15.82
C THR A 402 -20.44 16.62 14.96
N ARG A 403 -21.57 15.93 15.20
CA ARG A 403 -21.98 14.73 14.44
C ARG A 403 -22.91 15.09 13.30
N TYR A 404 -22.78 14.33 12.22
CA TYR A 404 -23.56 14.47 10.99
C TYR A 404 -24.04 13.10 10.52
N ALA A 405 -25.18 13.08 9.84
CA ALA A 405 -25.78 11.84 9.36
C ALA A 405 -25.00 11.21 8.18
N THR A 406 -24.40 12.06 7.33
CA THR A 406 -23.70 11.60 6.12
C THR A 406 -22.35 12.32 5.96
N PHE A 407 -21.50 11.73 5.15
CA PHE A 407 -20.23 12.32 4.74
C PHE A 407 -20.42 13.71 4.09
N GLU A 408 -21.42 13.86 3.22
CA GLU A 408 -21.71 15.11 2.53
C GLU A 408 -22.12 16.21 3.49
N THR A 409 -23.01 15.91 4.45
CA THR A 409 -23.46 16.90 5.44
C THR A 409 -22.31 17.34 6.35
N ALA A 410 -21.42 16.42 6.72
CA ALA A 410 -20.20 16.74 7.46
C ALA A 410 -19.26 17.63 6.63
N PHE A 411 -19.06 17.33 5.34
CA PHE A 411 -18.24 18.12 4.43
C PHE A 411 -18.76 19.56 4.31
N PHE A 412 -20.04 19.75 3.97
CA PHE A 412 -20.57 21.09 3.78
C PHE A 412 -20.57 21.91 5.08
N ALA A 413 -20.79 21.26 6.23
CA ALA A 413 -20.69 21.92 7.53
C ALA A 413 -19.24 22.38 7.81
N ALA A 414 -18.24 21.56 7.52
CA ALA A 414 -16.83 21.90 7.64
C ALA A 414 -16.46 23.06 6.70
N ALA A 415 -16.84 22.94 5.43
CA ALA A 415 -16.51 23.90 4.39
C ALA A 415 -17.13 25.30 4.66
N ARG A 416 -18.37 25.35 5.18
CA ARG A 416 -19.06 26.61 5.53
C ARG A 416 -18.56 27.24 6.84
N ALA A 417 -18.03 26.43 7.76
CA ALA A 417 -17.49 26.91 9.04
C ALA A 417 -16.05 27.41 8.93
N ALA A 418 -15.30 26.93 7.94
CA ALA A 418 -13.91 27.32 7.72
C ALA A 418 -13.80 28.78 7.20
N ARG A 419 -12.78 29.49 7.66
CA ARG A 419 -12.46 30.89 7.29
C ARG A 419 -11.28 30.94 6.32
N PRO A 420 -11.10 32.04 5.60
CA PRO A 420 -9.90 32.24 4.77
C PRO A 420 -8.61 31.98 5.56
N GLY A 421 -7.70 31.18 4.99
CA GLY A 421 -6.44 30.76 5.61
C GLY A 421 -6.54 29.43 6.40
N GLU A 422 -7.74 28.92 6.69
CA GLU A 422 -7.94 27.64 7.38
C GLU A 422 -7.97 26.45 6.40
N THR A 423 -7.91 25.23 6.93
CA THR A 423 -7.89 24.01 6.12
C THR A 423 -9.05 23.08 6.48
N VAL A 424 -9.76 22.60 5.44
CA VAL A 424 -10.66 21.46 5.53
C VAL A 424 -9.92 20.20 5.12
N LEU A 425 -9.79 19.27 6.05
CA LEU A 425 -9.00 18.04 5.90
C LEU A 425 -9.92 16.81 5.92
N LEU A 426 -9.89 16.00 4.87
CA LEU A 426 -10.38 14.63 4.92
C LEU A 426 -9.25 13.72 5.41
N SER A 427 -9.32 13.25 6.64
CA SER A 427 -8.41 12.23 7.21
C SER A 427 -9.20 11.38 8.20
N PRO A 428 -9.93 10.38 7.69
CA PRO A 428 -11.11 9.82 8.34
C PRO A 428 -10.86 8.91 9.53
N ALA A 429 -9.64 8.44 9.75
CA ALA A 429 -9.26 7.49 10.81
C ALA A 429 -9.95 6.10 10.72
N CYS A 430 -10.82 5.91 9.74
CA CYS A 430 -11.65 4.72 9.54
C CYS A 430 -11.62 4.24 8.10
N THR A 431 -11.98 2.98 7.88
CA THR A 431 -12.27 2.49 6.52
C THR A 431 -13.51 3.17 5.96
N SER A 432 -13.73 3.03 4.66
CA SER A 432 -14.85 3.67 3.94
C SER A 432 -16.03 2.74 3.69
N PHE A 433 -15.93 1.46 4.09
CA PHE A 433 -16.85 0.39 3.69
C PHE A 433 -18.29 0.47 4.25
N ASP A 434 -18.58 1.47 5.05
CA ASP A 434 -19.95 1.82 5.48
C ASP A 434 -20.73 2.61 4.42
N ALA A 435 -20.03 3.37 3.55
CA ALA A 435 -20.69 4.25 2.58
C ALA A 435 -20.04 4.24 1.18
N PHE A 436 -18.84 3.67 1.02
CA PHE A 436 -18.06 3.64 -0.22
C PHE A 436 -17.42 2.27 -0.44
N CYS A 437 -17.14 1.92 -1.69
CA CYS A 437 -16.46 0.66 -2.04
C CYS A 437 -15.02 0.60 -1.51
N ASP A 438 -14.33 1.75 -1.48
CA ASP A 438 -12.95 1.88 -0.98
C ASP A 438 -12.64 3.34 -0.60
N TYR A 439 -11.41 3.58 -0.11
CA TYR A 439 -10.94 4.92 0.25
C TYR A 439 -10.73 5.83 -0.98
N GLU A 440 -10.50 5.27 -2.16
CA GLU A 440 -10.31 6.00 -3.42
C GLU A 440 -11.63 6.64 -3.85
N GLU A 441 -12.74 5.91 -3.79
CA GLU A 441 -14.08 6.43 -4.05
C GLU A 441 -14.46 7.54 -3.06
N ARG A 442 -14.19 7.35 -1.76
CA ARG A 442 -14.42 8.40 -0.75
C ARG A 442 -13.60 9.66 -1.05
N GLY A 443 -12.33 9.52 -1.43
CA GLY A 443 -11.47 10.64 -1.79
C GLY A 443 -11.94 11.33 -3.09
N ALA A 444 -12.32 10.57 -4.11
CA ALA A 444 -12.90 11.11 -5.34
C ALA A 444 -14.20 11.87 -5.05
N ARG A 445 -15.05 11.35 -4.14
CA ARG A 445 -16.27 12.04 -3.69
C ARG A 445 -15.95 13.36 -3.00
N PHE A 446 -14.92 13.39 -2.13
CA PHE A 446 -14.43 14.62 -1.51
C PHE A 446 -14.03 15.66 -2.56
N CYS A 447 -13.25 15.28 -3.57
CA CYS A 447 -12.85 16.17 -4.66
C CYS A 447 -14.06 16.74 -5.42
N THR A 448 -15.09 15.90 -5.69
CA THR A 448 -16.33 16.34 -6.34
C THR A 448 -17.08 17.37 -5.48
N LEU A 449 -17.15 17.14 -4.17
CA LEU A 449 -17.81 18.09 -3.24
C LEU A 449 -17.05 19.41 -3.15
N VAL A 450 -15.71 19.40 -3.20
CA VAL A 450 -14.90 20.63 -3.24
C VAL A 450 -15.21 21.45 -4.50
N GLN A 451 -15.33 20.78 -5.65
CA GLN A 451 -15.68 21.45 -6.91
C GLN A 451 -17.09 22.06 -6.84
N ALA A 452 -18.08 21.32 -6.31
CA ALA A 452 -19.43 21.81 -6.14
C ALA A 452 -19.49 23.03 -5.18
N PHE A 453 -18.79 22.96 -4.04
CA PHE A 453 -18.71 24.08 -3.10
C PHE A 453 -18.02 25.30 -3.71
N ARG A 454 -17.02 25.11 -4.54
CA ARG A 454 -16.36 26.19 -5.26
C ARG A 454 -17.31 26.88 -6.23
N ALA A 455 -18.06 26.11 -7.05
CA ALA A 455 -19.05 26.65 -7.97
C ALA A 455 -20.13 27.45 -7.24
N GLU A 456 -20.67 26.91 -6.11
CA GLU A 456 -21.65 27.62 -5.25
C GLU A 456 -21.13 28.99 -4.75
N ARG A 457 -19.81 29.13 -4.56
CA ARG A 457 -19.19 30.38 -4.06
C ARG A 457 -18.73 31.35 -5.14
N GLU A 458 -18.58 30.89 -6.37
CA GLU A 458 -18.26 31.74 -7.54
C GLU A 458 -19.54 32.34 -8.16
N GLU A 459 -20.73 31.75 -7.89
CA GLU A 459 -22.03 32.25 -8.33
C GLU A 459 -22.67 33.27 -7.35
N CYS A 460 -22.14 33.40 -6.13
CA CYS A 460 -22.55 34.38 -5.12
C CYS A 460 -21.59 35.56 -5.03
#